data_d00112deed0482f9f3dadddad3d055dc
#
_entry.id   d00112deed0482f9f3dadddad3d055dc
#
_cell.length_a   1.000
_cell.length_b   1.000
_cell.length_c   1.000
_cell.angle_alpha   90.00
_cell.angle_beta   90.00
_cell.angle_gamma   90.00
#
_symmetry.space_group_name_H-M   'P 1'
#
loop_
_entity.id
_entity.type
_entity.pdbx_description
1 polymer ?
#
loop_
_entity_poly.entity_id
_entity_poly.type
_entity_poly.pdbx_seq_one_letter_code
_entity_poly.pdbx_strand_id
1 'polypeptide(L)'
;MKLDVILCHYGEIALKGKNRSYFEKMLQENIRKALNRFAPDTFASIGRMYGRLIIRLNDHGQNEIESITAVLKNVCGLVYFAPAIKTVQDMETITKLAEKIMISGEYATFRVTARRTDKDFPISAQKINEDVGAAILAATGKKVNLSNPEKTCFIDVVDKSAFIY
;
A
#
# COMPACT_ATOMS: atom_id res chain seq x y z
N MET A 1 -11.87 -7.58 -7.50
CA MET A 1 -11.43 -7.18 -6.16
C MET A 1 -11.19 -5.68 -6.22
N LYS A 2 -11.79 -4.91 -5.31
CA LYS A 2 -11.68 -3.46 -5.36
C LYS A 2 -10.55 -2.98 -4.45
N LEU A 3 -9.65 -2.16 -5.00
CA LEU A 3 -8.66 -1.42 -4.23
C LEU A 3 -9.37 -0.28 -3.51
N ASP A 4 -9.20 -0.15 -2.21
CA ASP A 4 -9.97 0.79 -1.38
C ASP A 4 -9.13 1.94 -0.82
N VAL A 5 -7.81 1.84 -0.94
CA VAL A 5 -6.90 2.87 -0.47
C VAL A 5 -5.72 3.07 -1.44
N ILE A 6 -5.07 4.23 -1.36
CA ILE A 6 -3.75 4.46 -1.94
C ILE A 6 -2.80 4.87 -0.82
N LEU A 7 -1.72 4.10 -0.65
CA LEU A 7 -0.62 4.44 0.26
C LEU A 7 0.33 5.40 -0.45
N CYS A 8 0.61 6.54 0.17
CA CYS A 8 1.50 7.55 -0.37
C CYS A 8 2.73 7.69 0.53
N HIS A 9 3.90 7.40 -0.02
CA HIS A 9 5.17 7.49 0.66
C HIS A 9 5.92 8.75 0.26
N TYR A 10 6.45 9.44 1.26
CA TYR A 10 7.22 10.67 1.09
C TYR A 10 8.65 10.47 1.63
N GLY A 11 9.62 11.09 1.00
CA GLY A 11 11.04 10.92 1.31
C GLY A 11 11.56 11.95 2.32
N GLU A 12 11.99 13.10 1.83
CA GLU A 12 12.69 14.12 2.62
C GLU A 12 11.89 14.71 3.79
N ILE A 13 10.55 14.64 3.73
CA ILE A 13 9.68 15.09 4.83
C ILE A 13 9.99 14.33 6.12
N ALA A 14 10.37 13.05 6.01
CA ALA A 14 10.75 12.24 7.17
C ALA A 14 11.97 12.79 7.92
N LEU A 15 12.85 13.52 7.24
CA LEU A 15 14.08 14.11 7.78
C LEU A 15 13.88 15.49 8.41
N LYS A 16 12.70 16.10 8.29
CA LYS A 16 12.42 17.49 8.73
C LYS A 16 12.28 17.66 10.26
N GLY A 17 12.51 16.62 11.07
CA GLY A 17 12.51 16.71 12.53
C GLY A 17 11.23 17.35 13.09
N LYS A 18 11.35 18.43 13.86
CA LYS A 18 10.21 19.12 14.50
C LYS A 18 9.19 19.70 13.49
N ASN A 19 9.60 19.98 12.26
CA ASN A 19 8.73 20.54 11.21
C ASN A 19 8.02 19.46 10.39
N ARG A 20 8.22 18.17 10.67
CA ARG A 20 7.63 17.06 9.92
C ARG A 20 6.12 17.17 9.81
N SER A 21 5.43 17.45 10.92
CA SER A 21 3.95 17.55 10.92
C SER A 21 3.43 18.67 10.01
N TYR A 22 4.15 19.77 9.92
CA TYR A 22 3.82 20.88 9.02
C TYR A 22 3.94 20.45 7.54
N PHE A 23 5.07 19.82 7.18
CA PHE A 23 5.28 19.33 5.81
C PHE A 23 4.31 18.22 5.40
N GLU A 24 3.98 17.31 6.33
CA GLU A 24 2.96 16.28 6.10
C GLU A 24 1.58 16.92 5.82
N LYS A 25 1.20 17.96 6.56
CA LYS A 25 -0.04 18.71 6.33
C LYS A 25 -0.03 19.41 4.97
N MET A 26 1.09 20.05 4.61
CA MET A 26 1.22 20.69 3.29
C MET A 26 1.10 19.68 2.15
N LEU A 27 1.77 18.54 2.25
CA LEU A 27 1.69 17.47 1.24
C LEU A 27 0.27 16.92 1.14
N GLN A 28 -0.39 16.68 2.27
CA GLN A 28 -1.78 16.25 2.32
C GLN A 28 -2.71 17.24 1.60
N GLU A 29 -2.51 18.54 1.82
CA GLU A 29 -3.30 19.58 1.17
C GLU A 29 -3.00 19.69 -0.33
N ASN A 30 -1.75 19.55 -0.74
CA ASN A 30 -1.36 19.52 -2.15
C ASN A 30 -2.00 18.34 -2.89
N ILE A 31 -2.00 17.15 -2.29
CA ILE A 31 -2.69 15.97 -2.84
C ILE A 31 -4.19 16.27 -2.97
N ARG A 32 -4.81 16.82 -1.94
CA ARG A 32 -6.24 17.15 -1.94
C ARG A 32 -6.60 18.13 -3.06
N LYS A 33 -5.84 19.21 -3.21
CA LYS A 33 -6.04 20.21 -4.27
C LYS A 33 -5.88 19.59 -5.65
N ALA A 34 -4.84 18.77 -5.85
CA ALA A 34 -4.59 18.12 -7.12
C ALA A 34 -5.71 17.14 -7.49
N LEU A 35 -6.15 16.30 -6.55
CA LEU A 35 -7.24 15.36 -6.78
C LEU A 35 -8.58 16.08 -7.03
N ASN A 36 -8.93 17.08 -6.22
CA ASN A 36 -10.16 17.86 -6.44
C ASN A 36 -10.20 18.53 -7.80
N ARG A 37 -9.03 18.93 -8.34
CA ARG A 37 -8.94 19.59 -9.63
C ARG A 37 -8.97 18.64 -10.82
N PHE A 38 -8.28 17.51 -10.75
CA PHE A 38 -8.00 16.65 -11.89
C PHE A 38 -8.62 15.24 -11.80
N ALA A 39 -9.09 14.84 -10.63
CA ALA A 39 -9.81 13.60 -10.38
C ALA A 39 -10.88 13.82 -9.28
N PRO A 40 -11.86 14.72 -9.52
CA PRO A 40 -12.85 15.09 -8.51
C PRO A 40 -13.69 13.90 -8.07
N ASP A 41 -14.21 13.98 -6.85
CA ASP A 41 -15.13 12.99 -6.25
C ASP A 41 -14.60 11.54 -6.21
N THR A 42 -13.26 11.36 -6.16
CA THR A 42 -12.63 10.03 -6.19
C THR A 42 -12.19 9.53 -4.80
N PHE A 43 -12.21 10.37 -3.78
CA PHE A 43 -11.75 9.99 -2.45
C PHE A 43 -12.68 10.48 -1.34
N ALA A 44 -12.80 9.68 -0.28
CA ALA A 44 -13.55 10.01 0.92
C ALA A 44 -12.72 10.83 1.91
N SER A 45 -11.45 10.48 2.06
CA SER A 45 -10.54 11.17 2.99
C SER A 45 -9.07 10.97 2.65
N ILE A 46 -8.25 11.91 3.13
CA ILE A 46 -6.79 11.78 3.11
C ILE A 46 -6.32 11.90 4.55
N GLY A 47 -5.69 10.85 5.06
CA GLY A 47 -5.21 10.75 6.44
C GLY A 47 -3.69 10.66 6.52
N ARG A 48 -3.16 10.91 7.73
CA ARG A 48 -1.77 10.63 8.07
C ARG A 48 -1.70 9.30 8.79
N MET A 49 -0.71 8.50 8.45
CA MET A 49 -0.37 7.26 9.11
C MET A 49 1.14 7.26 9.37
N TYR A 50 1.61 6.43 10.25
CA TYR A 50 3.03 6.37 10.60
C TYR A 50 3.94 6.31 9.35
N GLY A 51 4.65 7.43 9.07
CA GLY A 51 5.59 7.55 7.96
C GLY A 51 5.00 7.65 6.55
N ARG A 52 3.67 7.84 6.41
CA ARG A 52 2.99 7.90 5.10
C ARG A 52 1.67 8.65 5.17
N LEU A 53 1.11 8.97 4.01
CA LEU A 53 -0.27 9.40 3.87
C LEU A 53 -1.09 8.26 3.28
N ILE A 54 -2.37 8.22 3.62
CA ILE A 54 -3.34 7.27 3.11
C ILE A 54 -4.52 8.02 2.49
N ILE A 55 -4.81 7.72 1.24
CA ILE A 55 -6.01 8.19 0.55
C ILE A 55 -7.02 7.06 0.62
N ARG A 56 -8.17 7.30 1.25
CA ARG A 56 -9.31 6.36 1.23
C ARG A 56 -10.18 6.71 0.04
N LEU A 57 -10.37 5.74 -0.82
CA LEU A 57 -11.20 5.89 -2.01
C LEU A 57 -12.66 5.72 -1.65
N ASN A 58 -13.53 6.43 -2.36
CA ASN A 58 -14.96 6.14 -2.40
C ASN A 58 -15.26 5.16 -3.55
N ASP A 59 -16.51 4.79 -3.73
CA ASP A 59 -16.91 3.83 -4.76
C ASP A 59 -16.57 4.29 -6.19
N HIS A 60 -16.64 5.59 -6.46
CA HIS A 60 -16.22 6.15 -7.74
C HIS A 60 -14.70 6.03 -7.91
N GLY A 61 -13.92 6.45 -6.93
CA GLY A 61 -12.46 6.40 -6.98
C GLY A 61 -11.87 5.00 -7.11
N GLN A 62 -12.58 3.98 -6.60
CA GLN A 62 -12.18 2.59 -6.79
C GLN A 62 -12.20 2.14 -8.26
N ASN A 63 -12.96 2.83 -9.11
CA ASN A 63 -13.01 2.59 -10.55
C ASN A 63 -12.10 3.55 -11.33
N GLU A 64 -11.58 4.59 -10.68
CA GLU A 64 -10.78 5.67 -11.28
C GLU A 64 -9.30 5.63 -10.85
N ILE A 65 -8.78 4.44 -10.53
CA ILE A 65 -7.39 4.27 -10.05
C ILE A 65 -6.37 4.86 -11.02
N GLU A 66 -6.57 4.69 -12.33
CA GLU A 66 -5.66 5.22 -13.35
C GLU A 66 -5.63 6.75 -13.35
N SER A 67 -6.80 7.39 -13.30
CA SER A 67 -6.93 8.85 -13.22
C SER A 67 -6.25 9.40 -11.97
N ILE A 68 -6.52 8.79 -10.81
CA ILE A 68 -5.92 9.18 -9.53
C ILE A 68 -4.40 9.03 -9.57
N THR A 69 -3.90 7.89 -10.06
CA THR A 69 -2.45 7.63 -10.12
C THR A 69 -1.74 8.55 -11.10
N ALA A 70 -2.37 8.93 -12.21
CA ALA A 70 -1.85 9.93 -13.13
C ALA A 70 -1.68 11.31 -12.47
N VAL A 71 -2.65 11.72 -11.63
CA VAL A 71 -2.55 12.95 -10.83
C VAL A 71 -1.42 12.87 -9.81
N LEU A 72 -1.34 11.76 -9.05
CA LEU A 72 -0.35 11.58 -7.98
C LEU A 72 1.10 11.58 -8.49
N LYS A 73 1.36 11.13 -9.72
CA LYS A 73 2.69 11.19 -10.36
C LYS A 73 3.25 12.62 -10.44
N ASN A 74 2.37 13.63 -10.47
CA ASN A 74 2.75 15.04 -10.60
C ASN A 74 2.75 15.80 -9.27
N VAL A 75 2.50 15.12 -8.13
CA VAL A 75 2.51 15.76 -6.81
C VAL A 75 3.93 15.75 -6.25
N CYS A 76 4.53 16.93 -6.14
CA CYS A 76 5.85 17.08 -5.53
C CYS A 76 5.85 16.61 -4.06
N GLY A 77 6.90 15.89 -3.67
CA GLY A 77 7.06 15.36 -2.31
C GLY A 77 6.65 13.90 -2.14
N LEU A 78 5.94 13.31 -3.10
CA LEU A 78 5.72 11.86 -3.14
C LEU A 78 6.95 11.16 -3.77
N VAL A 79 7.43 10.12 -3.09
CA VAL A 79 8.50 9.25 -3.63
C VAL A 79 7.89 8.10 -4.41
N TYR A 80 6.89 7.47 -3.84
CA TYR A 80 6.07 6.49 -4.53
C TYR A 80 4.68 6.39 -3.89
N PHE A 81 3.75 5.82 -4.60
CA PHE A 81 2.41 5.50 -4.10
C PHE A 81 1.98 4.14 -4.64
N ALA A 82 1.12 3.47 -3.89
CA ALA A 82 0.61 2.16 -4.25
C ALA A 82 -0.88 2.04 -3.94
N PRO A 83 -1.72 1.74 -4.93
CA PRO A 83 -3.08 1.27 -4.68
C PRO A 83 -3.03 -0.03 -3.89
N ALA A 84 -3.81 -0.14 -2.82
CA ALA A 84 -3.75 -1.24 -1.88
C ALA A 84 -5.14 -1.63 -1.39
N ILE A 85 -5.22 -2.81 -0.77
CA ILE A 85 -6.37 -3.26 -0.01
C ILE A 85 -6.04 -3.15 1.46
N LYS A 86 -6.90 -2.44 2.20
CA LYS A 86 -6.83 -2.38 3.65
C LYS A 86 -7.59 -3.56 4.26
N THR A 87 -7.00 -4.19 5.28
CA THR A 87 -7.65 -5.26 6.06
C THR A 87 -7.27 -5.22 7.53
N VAL A 88 -7.88 -6.09 8.32
CA VAL A 88 -7.52 -6.30 9.73
C VAL A 88 -6.16 -7.00 9.84
N GLN A 89 -5.51 -6.87 11.01
CA GLN A 89 -4.25 -7.55 11.33
C GLN A 89 -4.52 -9.00 11.75
N ASP A 90 -4.99 -9.81 10.80
CA ASP A 90 -5.22 -11.23 10.96
C ASP A 90 -4.49 -12.00 9.85
N MET A 91 -3.68 -12.99 10.24
CA MET A 91 -2.83 -13.72 9.28
C MET A 91 -3.64 -14.50 8.24
N GLU A 92 -4.76 -15.08 8.64
CA GLU A 92 -5.61 -15.81 7.71
C GLU A 92 -6.17 -14.88 6.64
N THR A 93 -6.68 -13.72 7.06
CA THR A 93 -7.23 -12.70 6.16
C THR A 93 -6.14 -12.10 5.25
N ILE A 94 -4.96 -11.77 5.81
CA ILE A 94 -3.81 -11.26 5.05
C ILE A 94 -3.40 -12.27 3.98
N THR A 95 -3.26 -13.54 4.35
CA THR A 95 -2.84 -14.62 3.45
C THR A 95 -3.84 -14.80 2.32
N LYS A 96 -5.13 -14.93 2.61
CA LYS A 96 -6.20 -15.08 1.59
C LYS A 96 -6.25 -13.90 0.61
N LEU A 97 -6.05 -12.68 1.11
CA LEU A 97 -6.02 -11.50 0.24
C LEU A 97 -4.76 -11.48 -0.64
N ALA A 98 -3.59 -11.80 -0.07
CA ALA A 98 -2.35 -11.89 -0.82
C ALA A 98 -2.42 -12.95 -1.92
N GLU A 99 -2.92 -14.15 -1.62
CA GLU A 99 -3.18 -15.19 -2.62
C GLU A 99 -4.07 -14.67 -3.74
N LYS A 100 -5.19 -14.04 -3.41
CA LYS A 100 -6.15 -13.52 -4.38
C LYS A 100 -5.55 -12.46 -5.30
N ILE A 101 -4.69 -11.57 -4.77
CA ILE A 101 -3.96 -10.57 -5.55
C ILE A 101 -2.93 -11.24 -6.47
N MET A 102 -2.27 -12.26 -5.96
CA MET A 102 -1.17 -12.90 -6.66
C MET A 102 -1.63 -13.98 -7.65
N ILE A 103 -2.83 -14.54 -7.53
CA ILE A 103 -3.42 -15.41 -8.55
C ILE A 103 -3.65 -14.64 -9.84
N SER A 104 -4.05 -13.37 -9.76
CA SER A 104 -4.28 -12.53 -10.92
C SER A 104 -2.97 -11.93 -11.44
N GLY A 105 -2.66 -12.14 -12.71
CA GLY A 105 -1.54 -11.54 -13.41
C GLY A 105 -0.53 -12.56 -13.96
N GLU A 106 0.17 -12.14 -15.00
CA GLU A 106 1.19 -12.92 -15.67
C GLU A 106 2.56 -12.57 -15.08
N TYR A 107 3.20 -13.53 -14.44
CA TYR A 107 4.57 -13.46 -13.91
C TYR A 107 5.05 -14.89 -13.63
N ALA A 108 6.34 -15.17 -13.76
CA ALA A 108 6.92 -16.48 -13.48
C ALA A 108 7.49 -16.56 -12.05
N THR A 109 8.00 -15.44 -11.54
CA THR A 109 8.66 -15.40 -10.24
C THR A 109 8.12 -14.30 -9.34
N PHE A 110 8.10 -14.57 -8.03
CA PHE A 110 7.63 -13.60 -7.05
C PHE A 110 8.43 -13.59 -5.76
N ARG A 111 8.17 -12.54 -4.99
CA ARG A 111 8.61 -12.42 -3.59
C ARG A 111 7.50 -11.78 -2.76
N VAL A 112 7.46 -12.10 -1.47
CA VAL A 112 6.68 -11.35 -0.47
C VAL A 112 7.63 -10.43 0.29
N THR A 113 7.21 -9.20 0.52
CA THR A 113 7.96 -8.21 1.30
C THR A 113 7.04 -7.59 2.33
N ALA A 114 7.11 -8.10 3.55
CA ALA A 114 6.36 -7.58 4.67
C ALA A 114 7.15 -6.53 5.45
N ARG A 115 6.45 -5.50 5.91
CA ARG A 115 6.93 -4.50 6.87
C ARG A 115 5.98 -4.45 8.05
N ARG A 116 6.51 -4.57 9.26
CA ARG A 116 5.74 -4.49 10.50
C ARG A 116 6.26 -3.32 11.34
N THR A 117 5.46 -2.27 11.44
CA THR A 117 5.71 -1.15 12.35
C THR A 117 4.88 -1.22 13.61
N ASP A 118 3.78 -1.97 13.59
CA ASP A 118 2.95 -2.26 14.76
C ASP A 118 3.62 -3.36 15.59
N LYS A 119 4.12 -2.99 16.79
CA LYS A 119 4.81 -3.92 17.68
C LYS A 119 3.86 -4.86 18.42
N ASP A 120 2.59 -4.49 18.53
CA ASP A 120 1.57 -5.30 19.20
C ASP A 120 1.12 -6.49 18.34
N PHE A 121 1.34 -6.44 17.05
CA PHE A 121 1.11 -7.60 16.19
C PHE A 121 2.17 -8.68 16.45
N PRO A 122 1.77 -9.90 16.89
CA PRO A 122 2.71 -10.89 17.44
C PRO A 122 3.64 -11.54 16.41
N ILE A 123 3.30 -11.44 15.10
CA ILE A 123 4.00 -12.15 14.03
C ILE A 123 5.06 -11.25 13.41
N SER A 124 6.28 -11.75 13.29
CA SER A 124 7.38 -11.00 12.68
C SER A 124 7.20 -10.83 11.17
N ALA A 125 7.82 -9.79 10.61
CA ALA A 125 7.81 -9.57 9.15
C ALA A 125 8.42 -10.75 8.38
N GLN A 126 9.44 -11.40 8.94
CA GLN A 126 10.04 -12.60 8.36
C GLN A 126 9.02 -13.74 8.30
N LYS A 127 8.32 -14.00 9.40
CA LYS A 127 7.31 -15.06 9.45
C LYS A 127 6.13 -14.79 8.52
N ILE A 128 5.73 -13.51 8.35
CA ILE A 128 4.71 -13.13 7.35
C ILE A 128 5.21 -13.48 5.95
N ASN A 129 6.48 -13.14 5.62
CA ASN A 129 7.05 -13.46 4.30
C ASN A 129 7.04 -14.97 4.01
N GLU A 130 7.41 -15.78 5.02
CA GLU A 130 7.48 -17.23 4.90
C GLU A 130 6.08 -17.84 4.70
N ASP A 131 5.13 -17.51 5.58
CA ASP A 131 3.80 -18.11 5.58
C ASP A 131 2.97 -17.68 4.35
N VAL A 132 2.97 -16.38 4.04
CA VAL A 132 2.27 -15.87 2.86
C VAL A 132 2.96 -16.32 1.57
N GLY A 133 4.30 -16.39 1.56
CA GLY A 133 5.05 -16.89 0.42
C GLY A 133 4.74 -18.36 0.12
N ALA A 134 4.67 -19.20 1.15
CA ALA A 134 4.29 -20.61 1.01
C ALA A 134 2.86 -20.77 0.48
N ALA A 135 1.92 -19.97 0.98
CA ALA A 135 0.53 -20.00 0.54
C ALA A 135 0.38 -19.57 -0.93
N ILE A 136 1.05 -18.47 -1.35
CA ILE A 136 1.06 -18.02 -2.75
C ILE A 136 1.69 -19.09 -3.65
N LEU A 137 2.80 -19.71 -3.23
CA LEU A 137 3.44 -20.79 -3.98
C LEU A 137 2.47 -21.95 -4.20
N ALA A 138 1.78 -22.40 -3.14
CA ALA A 138 0.79 -23.48 -3.22
C ALA A 138 -0.38 -23.12 -4.12
N ALA A 139 -0.89 -21.89 -4.05
CA ALA A 139 -2.05 -21.43 -4.82
C ALA A 139 -1.74 -21.17 -6.30
N THR A 140 -0.51 -20.77 -6.64
CA THR A 140 -0.16 -20.32 -8.00
C THR A 140 0.79 -21.25 -8.75
N GLY A 141 1.56 -22.09 -8.05
CA GLY A 141 2.65 -22.89 -8.62
C GLY A 141 3.86 -22.07 -9.11
N LYS A 142 3.88 -20.76 -8.88
CA LYS A 142 4.92 -19.85 -9.37
C LYS A 142 6.14 -19.88 -8.45
N LYS A 143 7.33 -19.62 -9.00
CA LYS A 143 8.60 -19.78 -8.26
C LYS A 143 8.90 -18.56 -7.38
N VAL A 144 9.43 -18.80 -6.19
CA VAL A 144 9.97 -17.73 -5.32
C VAL A 144 11.35 -17.30 -5.82
N ASN A 145 11.54 -15.98 -5.99
CA ASN A 145 12.83 -15.38 -6.31
C ASN A 145 13.03 -14.14 -5.41
N LEU A 146 13.88 -14.27 -4.41
CA LEU A 146 14.10 -13.21 -3.42
C LEU A 146 14.96 -12.05 -3.96
N SER A 147 15.84 -12.32 -4.93
CA SER A 147 16.80 -11.34 -5.44
C SER A 147 16.24 -10.51 -6.57
N ASN A 148 15.61 -11.14 -7.55
CA ASN A 148 15.07 -10.46 -8.74
C ASN A 148 13.71 -11.03 -9.14
N PRO A 149 12.65 -10.80 -8.33
CA PRO A 149 11.31 -11.25 -8.66
C PRO A 149 10.69 -10.39 -9.76
N GLU A 150 9.89 -11.00 -10.61
CA GLU A 150 9.06 -10.28 -11.58
C GLU A 150 7.90 -9.55 -10.91
N LYS A 151 7.36 -10.11 -9.81
CA LYS A 151 6.30 -9.49 -9.01
C LYS A 151 6.61 -9.55 -7.53
N THR A 152 6.34 -8.47 -6.82
CA THR A 152 6.46 -8.40 -5.36
C THR A 152 5.10 -8.15 -4.75
N CYS A 153 4.69 -9.01 -3.82
CA CYS A 153 3.55 -8.77 -2.95
C CYS A 153 4.04 -8.03 -1.69
N PHE A 154 3.63 -6.79 -1.56
CA PHE A 154 3.95 -5.99 -0.37
C PHE A 154 2.86 -6.13 0.68
N ILE A 155 3.26 -6.26 1.94
CA ILE A 155 2.37 -6.33 3.10
C ILE A 155 2.88 -5.37 4.16
N ASP A 156 2.12 -4.32 4.43
CA ASP A 156 2.43 -3.36 5.49
C ASP A 156 1.49 -3.57 6.68
N VAL A 157 2.03 -3.97 7.82
CA VAL A 157 1.30 -4.09 9.09
C VAL A 157 1.60 -2.86 9.95
N VAL A 158 0.61 -2.00 10.10
CA VAL A 158 0.76 -0.70 10.72
C VAL A 158 -0.57 -0.21 11.29
N ASP A 159 -0.53 0.38 12.47
CA ASP A 159 -1.65 1.11 13.09
C ASP A 159 -2.95 0.27 13.12
N LYS A 160 -2.84 -0.94 13.67
CA LYS A 160 -3.92 -1.94 13.80
C LYS A 160 -4.59 -2.36 12.48
N SER A 161 -3.91 -2.13 11.36
CA SER A 161 -4.37 -2.50 10.02
C SER A 161 -3.26 -3.19 9.24
N ALA A 162 -3.64 -3.97 8.23
CA ALA A 162 -2.73 -4.47 7.22
C ALA A 162 -3.11 -3.93 5.85
N PHE A 163 -2.11 -3.71 5.00
CA PHE A 163 -2.27 -3.23 3.63
C PHE A 163 -1.53 -4.17 2.70
N ILE A 164 -2.22 -4.66 1.66
CA ILE A 164 -1.64 -5.58 0.68
C ILE A 164 -1.70 -4.91 -0.70
N TYR A 165 -0.54 -4.91 -1.41
CA TYR A 165 -0.36 -4.28 -2.72
C TYR A 165 0.78 -4.88 -3.53
#